data_a335f1790997667b6a89ffd01432955d
#
_entry.id   a335f1790997667b6a89ffd01432955d
#
_cell.length_a   1.000
_cell.length_b   1.000
_cell.length_c   1.000
_cell.angle_alpha   90.00
_cell.angle_beta   90.00
_cell.angle_gamma   90.00
#
_symmetry.space_group_name_H-M   'P 1'
#
loop_
_entity.id
_entity.type
_entity.pdbx_description
1 polymer ?
#
loop_
_entity_poly.entity_id
_entity_poly.type
_entity_poly.pdbx_seq_one_letter_code
_entity_poly.pdbx_strand_id
1 'polypeptide(L)'
;RAPRSTRKESSAASDVYKRQKDTFIKISKLILVGIVPAAAFGLFLPISTIIDESSAILAITSIAYIFIGAILYFADKLDEGNKSVLDLTIKESLLIGFAQALALFPGVSRSGITLSTALYLKLKKTEAIFFSLLLGLPTIFGAWLLTFIQSSDPINTSLIIPSFAAFLSGLIAIRVLINFTESSKLNIFSVYCFLMGLISIGIYLINL
;
A
#
# COMPACT_ATOMS: atom_id res chain seq x y z
N ARG A 1 -29.75 27.82 -35.59
CA ARG A 1 -29.69 27.65 -34.10
C ARG A 1 -29.86 26.17 -33.78
N ALA A 2 -28.89 25.53 -33.10
CA ALA A 2 -28.99 24.13 -32.71
C ALA A 2 -30.18 23.89 -31.76
N PRO A 3 -30.87 22.74 -31.85
CA PRO A 3 -32.02 22.41 -31.00
C PRO A 3 -31.62 22.51 -29.51
N ARG A 4 -32.60 22.92 -28.68
CA ARG A 4 -32.38 23.14 -27.22
C ARG A 4 -31.94 21.86 -26.47
N SER A 5 -32.27 20.65 -27.01
CA SER A 5 -31.86 19.34 -26.50
C SER A 5 -30.34 19.09 -26.62
N THR A 6 -29.77 19.34 -27.79
CA THR A 6 -28.31 19.13 -28.05
C THR A 6 -27.43 20.06 -27.23
N ARG A 7 -27.91 21.24 -26.88
CA ARG A 7 -27.19 22.18 -26.02
C ARG A 7 -27.16 21.73 -24.55
N LYS A 8 -28.24 21.08 -24.04
CA LYS A 8 -28.30 20.50 -22.70
C LYS A 8 -27.40 19.27 -22.57
N GLU A 9 -27.37 18.40 -23.57
CA GLU A 9 -26.53 17.21 -23.62
C GLU A 9 -25.03 17.58 -23.66
N SER A 10 -24.65 18.58 -24.45
CA SER A 10 -23.29 19.10 -24.52
C SER A 10 -22.83 19.73 -23.19
N SER A 11 -23.72 20.44 -22.49
CA SER A 11 -23.43 21.02 -21.18
C SER A 11 -23.26 19.92 -20.12
N ALA A 12 -24.14 18.93 -20.09
CA ALA A 12 -24.04 17.81 -19.16
C ALA A 12 -22.76 16.98 -19.36
N ALA A 13 -22.37 16.71 -20.62
CA ALA A 13 -21.11 16.02 -20.93
C ALA A 13 -19.88 16.86 -20.49
N SER A 14 -19.92 18.17 -20.68
CA SER A 14 -18.86 19.07 -20.21
C SER A 14 -18.72 19.05 -18.68
N ASP A 15 -19.84 19.04 -17.96
CA ASP A 15 -19.84 19.04 -16.49
C ASP A 15 -19.35 17.69 -15.93
N VAL A 16 -19.69 16.57 -16.55
CA VAL A 16 -19.17 15.24 -16.20
C VAL A 16 -17.65 15.18 -16.42
N TYR A 17 -17.17 15.65 -17.55
CA TYR A 17 -15.73 15.70 -17.87
C TYR A 17 -14.97 16.57 -16.86
N LYS A 18 -15.50 17.74 -16.52
CA LYS A 18 -14.89 18.62 -15.53
C LYS A 18 -14.80 17.97 -14.15
N ARG A 19 -15.88 17.34 -13.68
CA ARG A 19 -15.88 16.60 -12.40
C ARG A 19 -14.86 15.46 -12.39
N GLN A 20 -14.76 14.68 -13.47
CA GLN A 20 -13.77 13.61 -13.58
C GLN A 20 -12.34 14.15 -13.51
N LYS A 21 -12.07 15.26 -14.22
CA LYS A 21 -10.76 15.94 -14.19
C LYS A 21 -10.41 16.42 -12.79
N ASP A 22 -11.33 17.08 -12.09
CA ASP A 22 -11.11 17.59 -10.74
C ASP A 22 -10.87 16.45 -9.74
N THR A 23 -11.62 15.34 -9.87
CA THR A 23 -11.43 14.12 -9.09
C THR A 23 -10.04 13.53 -9.32
N PHE A 24 -9.63 13.38 -10.58
CA PHE A 24 -8.32 12.85 -10.94
C PHE A 24 -7.19 13.71 -10.37
N ILE A 25 -7.27 15.04 -10.52
CA ILE A 25 -6.27 15.98 -9.99
C ILE A 25 -6.17 15.85 -8.46
N LYS A 26 -7.31 15.75 -7.76
CA LYS A 26 -7.33 15.62 -6.30
C LYS A 26 -6.67 14.33 -5.85
N ILE A 27 -7.04 13.19 -6.42
CA ILE A 27 -6.47 11.88 -6.09
C ILE A 27 -4.97 11.86 -6.38
N SER A 28 -4.55 12.36 -7.57
CA SER A 28 -3.13 12.43 -7.93
C SER A 28 -2.33 13.27 -6.93
N LYS A 29 -2.88 14.40 -6.48
CA LYS A 29 -2.26 15.26 -5.47
C LYS A 29 -2.09 14.54 -4.12
N LEU A 30 -3.10 13.82 -3.67
CA LEU A 30 -3.06 13.03 -2.44
C LEU A 30 -2.00 11.93 -2.54
N ILE A 31 -1.92 11.22 -3.67
CA ILE A 31 -0.92 10.18 -3.90
C ILE A 31 0.49 10.77 -3.88
N LEU A 32 0.72 11.85 -4.65
CA LEU A 32 2.04 12.51 -4.70
C LEU A 32 2.50 12.95 -3.32
N VAL A 33 1.60 13.53 -2.52
CA VAL A 33 1.92 13.93 -1.14
C VAL A 33 2.16 12.71 -0.25
N GLY A 34 1.34 11.67 -0.38
CA GLY A 34 1.46 10.44 0.41
C GLY A 34 2.73 9.62 0.12
N ILE A 35 3.32 9.76 -1.08
CA ILE A 35 4.58 9.08 -1.42
C ILE A 35 5.79 9.75 -0.73
N VAL A 36 5.74 11.07 -0.51
CA VAL A 36 6.90 11.84 -0.04
C VAL A 36 7.58 11.25 1.19
N PRO A 37 6.88 10.88 2.30
CA PRO A 37 7.55 10.33 3.46
C PRO A 37 8.30 9.03 3.15
N ALA A 38 7.65 8.07 2.50
CA ALA A 38 8.27 6.79 2.18
C ALA A 38 9.45 6.94 1.21
N ALA A 39 9.34 7.83 0.21
CA ALA A 39 10.42 8.13 -0.71
C ALA A 39 11.60 8.82 0.00
N ALA A 40 11.33 9.78 0.89
CA ALA A 40 12.37 10.47 1.64
C ALA A 40 13.14 9.48 2.55
N PHE A 41 12.41 8.66 3.33
CA PHE A 41 13.04 7.66 4.18
C PHE A 41 13.82 6.62 3.36
N GLY A 42 13.26 6.13 2.23
CA GLY A 42 13.93 5.15 1.40
C GLY A 42 15.17 5.66 0.65
N LEU A 43 15.21 6.97 0.33
CA LEU A 43 16.34 7.58 -0.38
C LEU A 43 17.46 8.04 0.57
N PHE A 44 17.09 8.60 1.74
CA PHE A 44 18.06 9.24 2.62
C PHE A 44 18.52 8.35 3.78
N LEU A 45 17.74 7.32 4.13
CA LEU A 45 18.09 6.40 5.20
C LEU A 45 18.32 5.00 4.62
N PRO A 46 19.55 4.45 4.71
CA PRO A 46 19.87 3.10 4.25
C PRO A 46 19.35 2.04 5.24
N ILE A 47 18.03 2.12 5.57
CA ILE A 47 17.41 1.28 6.60
C ILE A 47 17.54 -0.20 6.24
N SER A 48 17.28 -0.55 4.96
CA SER A 48 17.36 -1.94 4.49
C SER A 48 18.80 -2.48 4.65
N THR A 49 19.80 -1.74 4.21
CA THR A 49 21.22 -2.16 4.33
C THR A 49 21.65 -2.34 5.78
N ILE A 50 21.30 -1.39 6.66
CA ILE A 50 21.64 -1.47 8.09
C ILE A 50 20.99 -2.68 8.76
N ILE A 51 19.76 -3.00 8.37
CA ILE A 51 19.00 -4.11 8.98
C ILE A 51 19.46 -5.44 8.38
N ASP A 52 19.65 -5.52 7.06
CA ASP A 52 20.04 -6.75 6.37
C ASP A 52 21.43 -7.26 6.81
N GLU A 53 22.33 -6.37 7.19
CA GLU A 53 23.65 -6.69 7.74
C GLU A 53 23.61 -7.04 9.24
N SER A 54 22.46 -6.85 9.90
CA SER A 54 22.33 -7.08 11.33
C SER A 54 22.15 -8.57 11.64
N SER A 55 22.91 -9.09 12.60
CA SER A 55 22.69 -10.42 13.17
C SER A 55 21.30 -10.58 13.81
N ALA A 56 20.64 -9.48 14.13
CA ALA A 56 19.31 -9.45 14.74
C ALA A 56 18.16 -9.34 13.70
N ILE A 57 18.42 -9.49 12.39
CA ILE A 57 17.40 -9.32 11.34
C ILE A 57 16.15 -10.17 11.59
N LEU A 58 16.33 -11.43 12.05
CA LEU A 58 15.20 -12.30 12.35
C LEU A 58 14.38 -11.79 13.54
N ALA A 59 15.03 -11.25 14.58
CA ALA A 59 14.34 -10.66 15.72
C ALA A 59 13.56 -9.40 15.33
N ILE A 60 14.17 -8.52 14.54
CA ILE A 60 13.52 -7.30 14.02
C ILE A 60 12.30 -7.66 13.18
N THR A 61 12.48 -8.61 12.25
CA THR A 61 11.40 -9.09 11.38
C THR A 61 10.26 -9.73 12.18
N SER A 62 10.58 -10.51 13.23
CA SER A 62 9.59 -11.13 14.11
C SER A 62 8.74 -10.10 14.85
N ILE A 63 9.40 -9.09 15.42
CA ILE A 63 8.72 -7.98 16.10
C ILE A 63 7.84 -7.21 15.12
N ALA A 64 8.33 -6.95 13.90
CA ALA A 64 7.59 -6.27 12.86
C ALA A 64 6.33 -7.06 12.44
N TYR A 65 6.41 -8.39 12.30
CA TYR A 65 5.25 -9.24 12.03
C TYR A 65 4.22 -9.18 13.15
N ILE A 66 4.65 -9.27 14.41
CA ILE A 66 3.74 -9.17 15.57
C ILE A 66 3.08 -7.80 15.62
N PHE A 67 3.85 -6.73 15.37
CA PHE A 67 3.35 -5.36 15.35
C PHE A 67 2.28 -5.14 14.28
N ILE A 68 2.55 -5.54 13.03
CA ILE A 68 1.57 -5.41 11.95
C ILE A 68 0.35 -6.33 12.15
N GLY A 69 0.55 -7.52 12.73
CA GLY A 69 -0.52 -8.40 13.12
C GLY A 69 -1.48 -7.76 14.11
N ALA A 70 -0.95 -7.07 15.12
CA ALA A 70 -1.76 -6.33 16.09
C ALA A 70 -2.53 -5.18 15.41
N ILE A 71 -1.88 -4.40 14.56
CA ILE A 71 -2.52 -3.30 13.82
C ILE A 71 -3.69 -3.81 12.97
N LEU A 72 -3.50 -4.90 12.23
CA LEU A 72 -4.53 -5.53 11.40
C LEU A 72 -5.70 -6.06 12.24
N TYR A 73 -5.40 -6.68 13.38
CA TYR A 73 -6.42 -7.19 14.31
C TYR A 73 -7.32 -6.08 14.83
N PHE A 74 -6.74 -4.97 15.25
CA PHE A 74 -7.53 -3.82 15.71
C PHE A 74 -8.24 -3.11 14.55
N ALA A 75 -7.63 -3.02 13.37
CA ALA A 75 -8.25 -2.42 12.19
C ALA A 75 -9.50 -3.20 11.74
N ASP A 76 -9.50 -4.55 11.87
CA ASP A 76 -10.65 -5.39 11.53
C ASP A 76 -11.87 -5.16 12.44
N LYS A 77 -11.62 -4.71 13.67
CA LYS A 77 -12.65 -4.41 14.67
C LYS A 77 -13.25 -2.99 14.57
N LEU A 78 -12.71 -2.16 13.69
CA LEU A 78 -13.24 -0.82 13.51
C LEU A 78 -14.60 -0.87 12.83
N ASP A 79 -15.51 -0.01 13.30
CA ASP A 79 -16.73 0.26 12.58
C ASP A 79 -16.43 0.80 11.19
N GLU A 80 -17.30 0.46 10.23
CA GLU A 80 -17.14 0.91 8.86
C GLU A 80 -17.11 2.44 8.78
N GLY A 81 -16.08 2.96 8.15
CA GLY A 81 -15.95 4.39 7.90
C GLY A 81 -16.95 4.88 6.84
N ASN A 82 -17.15 6.18 6.80
CA ASN A 82 -18.06 6.83 5.84
C ASN A 82 -17.35 7.73 4.83
N LYS A 83 -16.04 7.95 4.98
CA LYS A 83 -15.24 8.80 4.09
C LYS A 83 -14.93 8.11 2.78
N SER A 84 -14.96 8.87 1.69
CA SER A 84 -14.35 8.50 0.41
C SER A 84 -12.90 9.00 0.33
N VAL A 85 -12.13 8.54 -0.67
CA VAL A 85 -10.79 9.09 -0.95
C VAL A 85 -10.83 10.60 -1.21
N LEU A 86 -11.93 11.09 -1.77
CA LEU A 86 -12.10 12.51 -2.02
C LEU A 86 -12.28 13.35 -0.75
N ASP A 87 -12.63 12.73 0.37
CA ASP A 87 -12.75 13.43 1.65
C ASP A 87 -11.42 13.48 2.42
N LEU A 88 -10.39 12.79 1.94
CA LEU A 88 -9.06 12.86 2.53
C LEU A 88 -8.47 14.27 2.43
N THR A 89 -7.87 14.69 3.53
CA THR A 89 -7.04 15.89 3.60
C THR A 89 -5.59 15.57 3.23
N ILE A 90 -4.82 16.59 2.89
CA ILE A 90 -3.37 16.46 2.66
C ILE A 90 -2.65 15.90 3.90
N LYS A 91 -3.05 16.31 5.11
CA LYS A 91 -2.47 15.82 6.37
C LYS A 91 -2.73 14.33 6.56
N GLU A 92 -3.94 13.87 6.28
CA GLU A 92 -4.29 12.45 6.36
C GLU A 92 -3.53 11.62 5.33
N SER A 93 -3.38 12.13 4.10
CA SER A 93 -2.55 11.46 3.09
C SER A 93 -1.08 11.39 3.51
N LEU A 94 -0.52 12.43 4.09
CA LEU A 94 0.83 12.40 4.68
C LEU A 94 0.93 11.36 5.80
N LEU A 95 -0.07 11.26 6.67
CA LEU A 95 -0.08 10.27 7.75
C LEU A 95 -0.05 8.83 7.20
N ILE A 96 -0.84 8.55 6.15
CA ILE A 96 -0.78 7.25 5.46
C ILE A 96 0.61 7.05 4.84
N GLY A 97 1.23 8.09 4.29
CA GLY A 97 2.59 8.05 3.76
C GLY A 97 3.67 7.79 4.81
N PHE A 98 3.55 8.37 5.99
CA PHE A 98 4.44 8.04 7.13
C PHE A 98 4.24 6.59 7.59
N ALA A 99 3.00 6.12 7.67
CA ALA A 99 2.73 4.71 7.92
C ALA A 99 3.38 3.81 6.85
N GLN A 100 3.32 4.21 5.57
CA GLN A 100 3.99 3.49 4.49
C GLN A 100 5.51 3.44 4.65
N ALA A 101 6.13 4.48 5.21
CA ALA A 101 7.57 4.50 5.48
C ALA A 101 8.00 3.41 6.48
N LEU A 102 7.11 3.01 7.40
CA LEU A 102 7.38 1.89 8.30
C LEU A 102 7.54 0.56 7.55
N ALA A 103 6.99 0.44 6.34
CA ALA A 103 7.16 -0.75 5.51
C ALA A 103 8.56 -0.90 4.89
N LEU A 104 9.47 0.02 5.15
CA LEU A 104 10.91 -0.16 4.89
C LEU A 104 11.55 -1.16 5.86
N PHE A 105 10.92 -1.40 7.01
CA PHE A 105 11.35 -2.46 7.92
C PHE A 105 10.89 -3.83 7.42
N PRO A 106 11.77 -4.83 7.37
CA PRO A 106 11.41 -6.18 6.96
C PRO A 106 10.36 -6.75 7.92
N GLY A 107 9.34 -7.41 7.35
CA GLY A 107 8.20 -7.94 8.12
C GLY A 107 7.01 -7.01 8.22
N VAL A 108 7.15 -5.70 7.98
CA VAL A 108 6.01 -4.77 7.93
C VAL A 108 5.35 -4.86 6.56
N SER A 109 4.10 -5.32 6.54
CA SER A 109 3.30 -5.35 5.32
C SER A 109 2.94 -3.94 4.87
N ARG A 110 3.42 -3.50 3.68
CA ARG A 110 3.11 -2.18 3.12
C ARG A 110 1.59 -1.97 2.96
N SER A 111 0.93 -2.90 2.27
CA SER A 111 -0.52 -2.82 2.08
C SER A 111 -1.28 -2.94 3.40
N GLY A 112 -0.80 -3.77 4.33
CA GLY A 112 -1.38 -3.91 5.65
C GLY A 112 -1.35 -2.62 6.46
N ILE A 113 -0.20 -1.94 6.54
CA ILE A 113 -0.05 -0.72 7.33
C ILE A 113 -0.81 0.47 6.70
N THR A 114 -0.74 0.64 5.37
CA THR A 114 -1.44 1.74 4.69
C THR A 114 -2.95 1.55 4.70
N LEU A 115 -3.44 0.32 4.46
CA LEU A 115 -4.85 -0.03 4.56
C LEU A 115 -5.39 0.21 5.98
N SER A 116 -4.72 -0.32 6.99
CA SER A 116 -5.12 -0.13 8.38
C SER A 116 -5.17 1.34 8.75
N THR A 117 -4.16 2.13 8.38
CA THR A 117 -4.13 3.57 8.63
C THR A 117 -5.31 4.28 7.95
N ALA A 118 -5.64 3.92 6.72
CA ALA A 118 -6.79 4.46 5.99
C ALA A 118 -8.12 4.12 6.69
N LEU A 119 -8.27 2.89 7.22
CA LEU A 119 -9.43 2.48 8.02
C LEU A 119 -9.54 3.25 9.35
N TYR A 120 -8.41 3.46 10.03
CA TYR A 120 -8.37 4.30 11.25
C TYR A 120 -8.79 5.76 10.97
N LEU A 121 -8.51 6.27 9.77
CA LEU A 121 -8.97 7.59 9.31
C LEU A 121 -10.45 7.59 8.86
N LYS A 122 -11.16 6.47 9.08
CA LYS A 122 -12.59 6.32 8.76
C LYS A 122 -12.91 6.34 7.27
N LEU A 123 -12.00 5.90 6.41
CA LEU A 123 -12.36 5.59 5.02
C LEU A 123 -13.25 4.35 4.97
N LYS A 124 -14.15 4.31 3.99
CA LYS A 124 -14.87 3.09 3.64
C LYS A 124 -13.87 2.01 3.25
N LYS A 125 -14.18 0.74 3.49
CA LYS A 125 -13.26 -0.39 3.22
C LYS A 125 -12.78 -0.41 1.77
N THR A 126 -13.70 -0.27 0.82
CA THR A 126 -13.38 -0.20 -0.61
C THR A 126 -12.46 0.97 -0.97
N GLU A 127 -12.72 2.15 -0.38
CA GLU A 127 -11.93 3.36 -0.59
C GLU A 127 -10.52 3.24 0.03
N ALA A 128 -10.43 2.61 1.21
CA ALA A 128 -9.17 2.37 1.90
C ALA A 128 -8.26 1.41 1.09
N ILE A 129 -8.84 0.31 0.55
CA ILE A 129 -8.12 -0.60 -0.34
C ILE A 129 -7.64 0.14 -1.59
N PHE A 130 -8.56 0.85 -2.25
CA PHE A 130 -8.27 1.59 -3.47
C PHE A 130 -7.12 2.57 -3.27
N PHE A 131 -7.17 3.39 -2.22
CA PHE A 131 -6.12 4.37 -1.94
C PHE A 131 -4.79 3.71 -1.57
N SER A 132 -4.81 2.65 -0.74
CA SER A 132 -3.61 1.88 -0.36
C SER A 132 -2.91 1.26 -1.56
N LEU A 133 -3.65 0.61 -2.46
CA LEU A 133 -3.10 0.01 -3.68
C LEU A 133 -2.57 1.08 -4.63
N LEU A 134 -3.33 2.16 -4.82
CA LEU A 134 -2.96 3.25 -5.72
C LEU A 134 -1.72 4.00 -5.23
N LEU A 135 -1.57 4.18 -3.90
CA LEU A 135 -0.37 4.75 -3.29
C LEU A 135 0.86 3.82 -3.43
N GLY A 136 0.63 2.51 -3.42
CA GLY A 136 1.66 1.49 -3.58
C GLY A 136 2.29 1.47 -4.97
N LEU A 137 1.51 1.68 -6.04
CA LEU A 137 1.96 1.57 -7.42
C LEU A 137 3.18 2.46 -7.74
N PRO A 138 3.12 3.79 -7.56
CA PRO A 138 4.27 4.65 -7.87
C PRO A 138 5.45 4.43 -6.92
N THR A 139 5.21 3.98 -5.69
CA THR A 139 6.28 3.67 -4.73
C THR A 139 7.05 2.42 -5.15
N ILE A 140 6.33 1.35 -5.56
CA ILE A 140 6.95 0.12 -6.08
C ILE A 140 7.70 0.42 -7.37
N PHE A 141 7.08 1.18 -8.28
CA PHE A 141 7.70 1.58 -9.54
C PHE A 141 8.97 2.39 -9.31
N GLY A 142 8.93 3.36 -8.38
CA GLY A 142 10.10 4.17 -8.01
C GLY A 142 11.24 3.33 -7.43
N ALA A 143 10.95 2.40 -6.54
CA ALA A 143 11.94 1.49 -5.98
C ALA A 143 12.55 0.58 -7.06
N TRP A 144 11.72 0.01 -7.93
CA TRP A 144 12.18 -0.78 -9.06
C TRP A 144 13.07 0.03 -10.00
N LEU A 145 12.68 1.25 -10.34
CA LEU A 145 13.43 2.14 -11.23
C LEU A 145 14.81 2.47 -10.64
N LEU A 146 14.87 2.77 -9.33
CA LEU A 146 16.14 3.02 -8.65
C LEU A 146 17.07 1.80 -8.70
N THR A 147 16.54 0.63 -8.38
CA THR A 147 17.31 -0.64 -8.45
C THR A 147 17.77 -0.90 -9.87
N PHE A 148 16.92 -0.68 -10.87
CA PHE A 148 17.26 -0.86 -12.28
C PHE A 148 18.38 0.07 -12.76
N ILE A 149 18.34 1.35 -12.34
CA ILE A 149 19.39 2.34 -12.72
C ILE A 149 20.72 2.03 -12.02
N GLN A 150 20.68 1.51 -10.79
CA GLN A 150 21.86 1.17 -10.01
C GLN A 150 22.47 -0.18 -10.39
N SER A 151 21.67 -1.07 -10.99
CA SER A 151 22.14 -2.38 -11.45
C SER A 151 23.01 -2.24 -12.69
N SER A 152 24.18 -2.87 -12.64
CA SER A 152 25.06 -3.04 -13.81
C SER A 152 24.79 -4.35 -14.56
N ASP A 153 23.84 -5.14 -14.07
CA ASP A 153 23.54 -6.46 -14.64
C ASP A 153 22.74 -6.34 -15.94
N PRO A 154 23.09 -7.10 -16.99
CA PRO A 154 22.31 -7.13 -18.22
C PRO A 154 20.93 -7.75 -17.94
N ILE A 155 19.90 -7.24 -18.65
CA ILE A 155 18.56 -7.84 -18.59
C ILE A 155 18.65 -9.31 -19.01
N ASN A 156 18.39 -10.22 -18.07
CA ASN A 156 18.44 -11.65 -18.33
C ASN A 156 17.06 -12.17 -18.73
N THR A 157 16.98 -12.84 -19.87
CA THR A 157 15.75 -13.48 -20.37
C THR A 157 15.19 -14.54 -19.42
N SER A 158 16.01 -15.08 -18.50
CA SER A 158 15.55 -16.02 -17.46
C SER A 158 14.55 -15.41 -16.50
N LEU A 159 14.47 -14.07 -16.43
CA LEU A 159 13.51 -13.36 -15.57
C LEU A 159 12.08 -13.28 -16.14
N ILE A 160 11.87 -13.66 -17.39
CA ILE A 160 10.55 -13.58 -18.05
C ILE A 160 9.54 -14.49 -17.34
N ILE A 161 9.91 -15.76 -17.10
CA ILE A 161 9.01 -16.74 -16.43
C ILE A 161 8.67 -16.33 -14.99
N PRO A 162 9.65 -15.98 -14.12
CA PRO A 162 9.35 -15.49 -12.78
C PRO A 162 8.49 -14.21 -12.79
N SER A 163 8.75 -13.29 -13.71
CA SER A 163 7.95 -12.04 -13.81
C SER A 163 6.50 -12.32 -14.20
N PHE A 164 6.26 -13.24 -15.12
CA PHE A 164 4.91 -13.64 -15.51
C PHE A 164 4.19 -14.36 -14.36
N ALA A 165 4.86 -15.26 -13.64
CA ALA A 165 4.32 -15.91 -12.45
C ALA A 165 3.99 -14.90 -11.35
N ALA A 166 4.86 -13.91 -11.09
CA ALA A 166 4.62 -12.83 -10.15
C ALA A 166 3.42 -11.96 -10.55
N PHE A 167 3.27 -11.66 -11.84
CA PHE A 167 2.11 -10.92 -12.35
C PHE A 167 0.80 -11.67 -12.08
N LEU A 168 0.73 -12.96 -12.44
CA LEU A 168 -0.48 -13.76 -12.22
C LEU A 168 -0.82 -13.91 -10.74
N SER A 169 0.18 -14.21 -9.90
CA SER A 169 -0.02 -14.31 -8.45
C SER A 169 -0.44 -12.99 -7.84
N GLY A 170 0.07 -11.86 -8.33
CA GLY A 170 -0.31 -10.52 -7.93
C GLY A 170 -1.78 -10.22 -8.22
N LEU A 171 -2.29 -10.59 -9.40
CA LEU A 171 -3.71 -10.43 -9.74
C LEU A 171 -4.62 -11.23 -8.79
N ILE A 172 -4.22 -12.45 -8.45
CA ILE A 172 -4.94 -13.28 -7.49
C ILE A 172 -4.89 -12.65 -6.10
N ALA A 173 -3.71 -12.21 -5.65
CA ALA A 173 -3.51 -11.60 -4.34
C ALA A 173 -4.34 -10.32 -4.16
N ILE A 174 -4.44 -9.46 -5.17
CA ILE A 174 -5.29 -8.26 -5.14
C ILE A 174 -6.76 -8.66 -4.97
N ARG A 175 -7.24 -9.63 -5.72
CA ARG A 175 -8.62 -10.10 -5.64
C ARG A 175 -8.94 -10.69 -4.26
N VAL A 176 -8.02 -11.47 -3.71
CA VAL A 176 -8.12 -12.02 -2.34
C VAL A 176 -8.16 -10.88 -1.31
N LEU A 177 -7.25 -9.92 -1.40
CA LEU A 177 -7.21 -8.78 -0.48
C LEU A 177 -8.54 -8.00 -0.47
N ILE A 178 -9.09 -7.69 -1.64
CA ILE A 178 -10.37 -6.99 -1.77
C ILE A 178 -11.47 -7.78 -1.06
N ASN A 179 -11.65 -9.05 -1.42
CA ASN A 179 -12.70 -9.89 -0.86
C ASN A 179 -12.62 -10.03 0.67
N PHE A 180 -11.41 -10.22 1.22
CA PHE A 180 -11.22 -10.37 2.66
C PHE A 180 -11.44 -9.06 3.41
N THR A 181 -11.04 -7.94 2.85
CA THR A 181 -11.24 -6.62 3.49
C THR A 181 -12.72 -6.23 3.48
N GLU A 182 -13.42 -6.40 2.36
CA GLU A 182 -14.86 -6.12 2.26
C GLU A 182 -15.68 -7.01 3.18
N SER A 183 -15.27 -8.28 3.34
CA SER A 183 -15.94 -9.24 4.22
C SER A 183 -15.58 -9.08 5.71
N SER A 184 -14.84 -8.04 6.11
CA SER A 184 -14.34 -7.87 7.49
C SER A 184 -13.58 -9.09 8.01
N LYS A 185 -12.67 -9.63 7.21
CA LYS A 185 -11.85 -10.79 7.54
C LYS A 185 -10.35 -10.48 7.57
N LEU A 186 -9.99 -9.23 7.87
CA LEU A 186 -8.59 -8.83 8.00
C LEU A 186 -7.87 -9.58 9.14
N ASN A 187 -8.63 -10.08 10.11
CA ASN A 187 -8.12 -10.91 11.19
C ASN A 187 -7.37 -12.15 10.68
N ILE A 188 -7.71 -12.70 9.51
CA ILE A 188 -7.00 -13.84 8.90
C ILE A 188 -5.56 -13.45 8.60
N PHE A 189 -5.35 -12.24 8.03
CA PHE A 189 -4.01 -11.72 7.79
C PHE A 189 -3.27 -11.41 9.10
N SER A 190 -4.00 -10.94 10.12
CA SER A 190 -3.46 -10.75 11.47
C SER A 190 -2.93 -12.06 12.07
N VAL A 191 -3.72 -13.12 12.02
CA VAL A 191 -3.30 -14.46 12.50
C VAL A 191 -2.08 -14.95 11.73
N TYR A 192 -2.06 -14.81 10.40
CA TYR A 192 -0.89 -15.14 9.59
C TYR A 192 0.36 -14.38 10.07
N CYS A 193 0.26 -13.08 10.31
CA CYS A 193 1.38 -12.27 10.78
C CYS A 193 1.86 -12.72 12.18
N PHE A 194 0.95 -13.03 13.10
CA PHE A 194 1.32 -13.55 14.42
C PHE A 194 2.03 -14.91 14.32
N LEU A 195 1.54 -15.82 13.49
CA LEU A 195 2.17 -17.13 13.29
C LEU A 195 3.57 -16.97 12.69
N MET A 196 3.73 -16.13 11.66
CA MET A 196 5.03 -15.87 11.05
C MET A 196 5.99 -15.19 12.03
N GLY A 197 5.50 -14.27 12.86
CA GLY A 197 6.30 -13.65 13.91
C GLY A 197 6.80 -14.65 14.95
N LEU A 198 5.92 -15.56 15.41
CA LEU A 198 6.29 -16.61 16.37
C LEU A 198 7.28 -17.63 15.77
N ILE A 199 7.08 -18.05 14.51
CA ILE A 199 8.01 -18.94 13.81
C ILE A 199 9.38 -18.27 13.67
N SER A 200 9.41 -17.02 13.24
CA SER A 200 10.66 -16.29 13.03
C SER A 200 11.44 -16.08 14.33
N ILE A 201 10.75 -15.78 15.46
CA ILE A 201 11.42 -15.62 16.75
C ILE A 201 11.92 -16.98 17.27
N GLY A 202 11.16 -18.08 17.03
CA GLY A 202 11.61 -19.44 17.34
C GLY A 202 12.90 -19.82 16.60
N ILE A 203 12.97 -19.53 15.31
CA ILE A 203 14.18 -19.76 14.49
C ILE A 203 15.35 -18.90 15.00
N TYR A 204 15.08 -17.65 15.35
CA TYR A 204 16.12 -16.77 15.91
C TYR A 204 16.70 -17.33 17.20
N LEU A 205 15.86 -17.80 18.13
CA LEU A 205 16.29 -18.33 19.41
C LEU A 205 17.06 -19.66 19.29
N ILE A 206 16.78 -20.46 18.26
CA ILE A 206 17.50 -21.73 18.02
C ILE A 206 18.90 -21.45 17.43
N ASN A 207 19.08 -20.32 16.72
CA ASN A 207 20.34 -19.95 16.08
C ASN A 207 21.19 -18.98 16.91
N LEU A 208 20.80 -18.66 18.15
CA LEU A 208 21.57 -17.93 19.16
C LEU A 208 22.53 -18.89 19.87
#